data_8ed46fbea6afa56ccce3bcb44216e951
#
_entry.id   8ed46fbea6afa56ccce3bcb44216e951
#
_cell.length_a   1.000
_cell.length_b   1.000
_cell.length_c   1.000
_cell.angle_alpha   90.00
_cell.angle_beta   90.00
_cell.angle_gamma   90.00
#
_symmetry.space_group_name_H-M   'P 1'
#
loop_
_entity.id
_entity.type
_entity.pdbx_description
1 polymer ?
#
loop_
_entity_poly.entity_id
_entity_poly.type
_entity_poly.pdbx_seq_one_letter_code
_entity_poly.pdbx_strand_id
1 'polypeptide(L)'
;MEMKEKIRQKFAERFGGDGPMYVAPGRINLIGEHTDYNGGFVFPGAIDKVIMVEIRPNGTERVNVVSLDMDGEDSFGLTEEERPKTHWAMYIYGICREIIKRGGNVGGFDAVFAGNVPTGAGMSSSAALESCFATAINDLFNNNEIEKFELAWPAATPRTIIAAQTAALWTSLYRSLAARTT
;
A
#
# COMPACT_ATOMS: atom_id res chain seq x y z
N MET A 1 -2.75 5.61 -22.48
CA MET A 1 -2.37 4.34 -21.82
C MET A 1 -2.86 4.40 -20.39
N GLU A 2 -3.62 3.42 -19.97
CA GLU A 2 -4.15 3.37 -18.60
C GLU A 2 -3.03 3.18 -17.58
N MET A 3 -3.24 3.63 -16.34
CA MET A 3 -2.25 3.54 -15.25
C MET A 3 -1.74 2.09 -15.06
N LYS A 4 -2.66 1.13 -15.09
CA LYS A 4 -2.36 -0.31 -15.01
C LYS A 4 -1.35 -0.77 -16.07
N GLU A 5 -1.54 -0.35 -17.31
CA GLU A 5 -0.65 -0.73 -18.42
C GLU A 5 0.74 -0.14 -18.27
N LYS A 6 0.84 1.12 -17.80
CA LYS A 6 2.12 1.77 -17.51
C LYS A 6 2.90 1.04 -16.42
N ILE A 7 2.20 0.62 -15.35
CA ILE A 7 2.83 -0.14 -14.25
C ILE A 7 3.35 -1.46 -14.79
N ARG A 8 2.54 -2.24 -15.52
CA ARG A 8 2.95 -3.53 -16.09
C ARG A 8 4.12 -3.40 -17.06
N GLN A 9 4.06 -2.43 -17.96
CA GLN A 9 5.16 -2.18 -18.87
C GLN A 9 6.46 -1.89 -18.12
N LYS A 10 6.41 -0.99 -17.15
CA LYS A 10 7.58 -0.62 -16.35
C LYS A 10 8.11 -1.78 -15.50
N PHE A 11 7.19 -2.60 -14.95
CA PHE A 11 7.56 -3.77 -14.18
C PHE A 11 8.33 -4.79 -15.05
N ALA A 12 7.79 -5.09 -16.23
CA ALA A 12 8.43 -6.00 -17.19
C ALA A 12 9.78 -5.46 -17.69
N GLU A 13 9.90 -4.15 -17.96
CA GLU A 13 11.15 -3.51 -18.37
C GLU A 13 12.23 -3.57 -17.29
N ARG A 14 11.84 -3.34 -16.02
CA ARG A 14 12.81 -3.19 -14.91
C ARG A 14 13.18 -4.50 -14.24
N PHE A 15 12.23 -5.42 -14.10
CA PHE A 15 12.37 -6.64 -13.33
C PHE A 15 12.15 -7.93 -14.14
N GLY A 16 11.65 -7.81 -15.36
CA GLY A 16 11.29 -8.95 -16.22
C GLY A 16 10.01 -9.65 -15.73
N GLY A 17 9.25 -10.25 -16.65
CA GLY A 17 8.02 -10.98 -16.33
C GLY A 17 6.90 -10.08 -15.77
N ASP A 18 6.06 -10.66 -14.92
CA ASP A 18 4.90 -10.01 -14.32
C ASP A 18 4.72 -10.41 -12.84
N GLY A 19 3.79 -9.77 -12.17
CA GLY A 19 3.39 -10.04 -10.79
C GLY A 19 1.91 -9.76 -10.54
N PRO A 20 1.36 -10.18 -9.40
CA PRO A 20 0.02 -9.79 -8.99
C PRO A 20 -0.08 -8.28 -8.79
N MET A 21 -1.29 -7.76 -9.04
CA MET A 21 -1.58 -6.34 -8.91
C MET A 21 -2.54 -6.09 -7.75
N TYR A 22 -2.21 -5.11 -6.93
CA TYR A 22 -3.02 -4.67 -5.79
C TYR A 22 -3.43 -3.22 -5.95
N VAL A 23 -4.55 -2.85 -5.35
CA VAL A 23 -5.15 -1.52 -5.46
C VAL A 23 -5.70 -1.10 -4.10
N ALA A 24 -5.42 0.13 -3.70
CA ALA A 24 -6.02 0.74 -2.52
C ALA A 24 -6.54 2.15 -2.83
N PRO A 25 -7.76 2.49 -2.40
CA PRO A 25 -8.34 3.81 -2.60
C PRO A 25 -7.74 4.85 -1.65
N GLY A 26 -7.76 6.10 -2.08
CA GLY A 26 -7.64 7.24 -1.19
C GLY A 26 -8.89 7.39 -0.31
N ARG A 27 -8.81 8.25 0.70
CA ARG A 27 -9.88 8.49 1.66
C ARG A 27 -10.09 9.98 1.90
N ILE A 28 -11.36 10.35 2.06
CA ILE A 28 -11.77 11.64 2.64
C ILE A 28 -12.49 11.39 3.97
N ASN A 29 -12.38 12.33 4.92
CA ASN A 29 -13.28 12.39 6.07
C ASN A 29 -14.39 13.38 5.77
N LEU A 30 -15.63 12.91 5.81
CA LEU A 30 -16.82 13.79 5.68
C LEU A 30 -17.07 14.56 6.96
N ILE A 31 -16.84 13.93 8.11
CA ILE A 31 -16.90 14.53 9.45
C ILE A 31 -15.82 13.87 10.31
N GLY A 32 -15.20 14.64 11.20
CA GLY A 32 -14.31 14.12 12.23
C GLY A 32 -12.81 14.37 11.96
N GLU A 33 -12.48 15.40 11.19
CA GLU A 33 -11.08 15.85 11.09
C GLU A 33 -10.55 16.22 12.48
N HIS A 34 -9.38 15.69 12.83
CA HIS A 34 -8.72 15.85 14.14
C HIS A 34 -9.44 15.25 15.36
N THR A 35 -10.50 14.47 15.17
CA THR A 35 -11.20 13.78 16.26
C THR A 35 -10.80 12.33 16.43
N ASP A 36 -10.27 11.71 15.41
CA ASP A 36 -9.81 10.33 15.34
C ASP A 36 -8.77 9.99 16.42
N TYR A 37 -7.76 10.83 16.60
CA TYR A 37 -6.74 10.63 17.64
C TYR A 37 -7.14 11.15 19.04
N ASN A 38 -8.32 11.74 19.16
CA ASN A 38 -8.92 12.18 20.42
C ASN A 38 -10.06 11.27 20.90
N GLY A 39 -10.23 10.08 20.28
CA GLY A 39 -11.29 9.13 20.63
C GLY A 39 -12.70 9.56 20.18
N GLY A 40 -12.80 10.51 19.26
CA GLY A 40 -14.06 10.98 18.71
C GLY A 40 -14.52 10.15 17.49
N PHE A 41 -15.78 10.34 17.11
CA PHE A 41 -16.35 9.70 15.94
C PHE A 41 -15.82 10.32 14.65
N VAL A 42 -15.63 9.47 13.65
CA VAL A 42 -15.22 9.84 12.29
C VAL A 42 -16.18 9.21 11.28
N PHE A 43 -16.34 9.86 10.13
CA PHE A 43 -17.11 9.33 9.01
C PHE A 43 -16.30 9.36 7.73
N PRO A 44 -15.37 8.39 7.56
CA PRO A 44 -14.52 8.31 6.39
C PRO A 44 -15.28 7.72 5.19
N GLY A 45 -14.95 8.22 4.00
CA GLY A 45 -15.40 7.66 2.73
C GLY A 45 -14.22 7.37 1.81
N ALA A 46 -14.22 6.23 1.14
CA ALA A 46 -13.27 5.96 0.08
C ALA A 46 -13.64 6.76 -1.18
N ILE A 47 -12.63 7.14 -1.93
CA ILE A 47 -12.79 7.90 -3.19
C ILE A 47 -12.38 7.06 -4.40
N ASP A 48 -12.68 7.54 -5.60
CA ASP A 48 -12.33 6.91 -6.88
C ASP A 48 -10.85 7.06 -7.28
N LYS A 49 -10.07 7.75 -6.45
CA LYS A 49 -8.62 7.88 -6.63
C LYS A 49 -7.92 6.76 -5.89
N VAL A 50 -6.94 6.14 -6.54
CA VAL A 50 -6.30 4.91 -6.05
C VAL A 50 -4.77 4.97 -6.15
N ILE A 51 -4.12 4.15 -5.37
CA ILE A 51 -2.75 3.68 -5.58
C ILE A 51 -2.84 2.24 -6.11
N MET A 52 -2.07 1.95 -7.15
CA MET A 52 -1.92 0.60 -7.70
C MET A 52 -0.46 0.18 -7.60
N VAL A 53 -0.22 -1.08 -7.29
CA VAL A 53 1.11 -1.70 -7.27
C VAL A 53 1.08 -3.05 -7.99
N GLU A 54 2.06 -3.29 -8.84
CA GLU A 54 2.44 -4.62 -9.28
C GLU A 54 3.67 -5.04 -8.48
N ILE A 55 3.62 -6.23 -7.86
CA ILE A 55 4.62 -6.64 -6.87
C ILE A 55 4.82 -8.15 -6.94
N ARG A 56 6.06 -8.60 -6.72
CA ARG A 56 6.42 -10.02 -6.74
C ARG A 56 7.57 -10.28 -5.77
N PRO A 57 7.55 -11.40 -5.00
CA PRO A 57 8.74 -11.86 -4.27
C PRO A 57 9.94 -12.05 -5.23
N ASN A 58 11.11 -11.62 -4.82
CA ASN A 58 12.33 -11.71 -5.65
C ASN A 58 13.35 -12.72 -5.14
N GLY A 59 13.01 -13.45 -4.06
CA GLY A 59 13.88 -14.48 -3.47
C GLY A 59 15.12 -13.95 -2.75
N THR A 60 15.19 -12.64 -2.50
CA THR A 60 16.27 -11.98 -1.74
C THR A 60 15.74 -11.38 -0.44
N GLU A 61 16.58 -10.66 0.30
CA GLU A 61 16.19 -9.86 1.46
C GLU A 61 16.10 -8.37 1.13
N ARG A 62 16.16 -8.01 -0.14
CA ARG A 62 16.10 -6.62 -0.59
C ARG A 62 14.77 -6.29 -1.25
N VAL A 63 14.28 -5.12 -0.92
CA VAL A 63 13.10 -4.51 -1.53
C VAL A 63 13.57 -3.56 -2.62
N ASN A 64 13.07 -3.73 -3.85
CA ASN A 64 13.30 -2.83 -4.96
C ASN A 64 11.97 -2.23 -5.40
N VAL A 65 11.84 -0.92 -5.37
CA VAL A 65 10.58 -0.25 -5.66
C VAL A 65 10.78 0.88 -6.65
N VAL A 66 9.90 0.97 -7.64
CA VAL A 66 9.85 2.05 -8.62
C VAL A 66 8.53 2.80 -8.47
N SER A 67 8.59 4.12 -8.36
CA SER A 67 7.44 5.02 -8.43
C SER A 67 7.36 5.65 -9.82
N LEU A 68 6.19 5.57 -10.47
CA LEU A 68 5.97 6.23 -11.76
C LEU A 68 5.58 7.70 -11.61
N ASP A 69 5.02 8.08 -10.45
CA ASP A 69 4.51 9.44 -10.23
C ASP A 69 5.54 10.36 -9.58
N MET A 70 6.50 9.78 -8.85
CA MET A 70 7.53 10.53 -8.12
C MET A 70 8.92 10.39 -8.76
N ASP A 71 8.96 9.95 -10.02
CA ASP A 71 10.15 9.81 -10.86
C ASP A 71 11.37 9.27 -10.08
N GLY A 72 11.25 8.05 -9.55
CA GLY A 72 12.36 7.49 -8.82
C GLY A 72 12.25 6.02 -8.50
N GLU A 73 13.38 5.44 -8.19
CA GLU A 73 13.50 4.10 -7.66
C GLU A 73 14.27 4.13 -6.34
N ASP A 74 13.96 3.20 -5.47
CA ASP A 74 14.68 2.99 -4.23
C ASP A 74 14.91 1.50 -4.00
N SER A 75 16.00 1.16 -3.30
CA SER A 75 16.33 -0.20 -2.92
C SER A 75 16.86 -0.19 -1.48
N PHE A 76 16.25 -1.00 -0.63
CA PHE A 76 16.57 -1.06 0.79
C PHE A 76 16.48 -2.48 1.34
N GLY A 77 17.15 -2.73 2.45
CA GLY A 77 17.02 -3.97 3.21
C GLY A 77 15.87 -3.91 4.22
N LEU A 78 15.59 -5.04 4.86
CA LEU A 78 14.54 -5.14 5.88
C LEU A 78 15.07 -4.90 7.31
N THR A 79 16.36 -4.57 7.46
CA THR A 79 17.01 -4.24 8.74
C THR A 79 16.93 -2.75 9.04
N GLU A 80 17.24 -2.35 10.28
CA GLU A 80 17.26 -0.93 10.68
C GLU A 80 18.41 -0.14 10.07
N GLU A 81 19.47 -0.82 9.64
CA GLU A 81 20.68 -0.22 9.09
C GLU A 81 20.56 0.12 7.60
N GLU A 82 19.67 -0.56 6.87
CA GLU A 82 19.50 -0.42 5.43
C GLU A 82 18.20 0.32 5.06
N ARG A 83 18.05 1.53 5.56
CA ARG A 83 16.85 2.35 5.32
C ARG A 83 16.76 2.90 3.89
N PRO A 84 15.54 3.15 3.39
CA PRO A 84 15.34 3.82 2.10
C PRO A 84 15.91 5.24 2.12
N LYS A 85 16.24 5.74 0.92
CA LYS A 85 16.75 7.09 0.70
C LYS A 85 15.63 8.09 0.40
N THR A 86 14.54 7.62 -0.22
CA THR A 86 13.43 8.46 -0.64
C THR A 86 12.34 8.51 0.44
N HIS A 87 11.71 9.68 0.57
CA HIS A 87 10.66 9.88 1.58
C HIS A 87 9.45 8.94 1.36
N TRP A 88 9.04 8.71 0.13
CA TRP A 88 7.91 7.84 -0.16
C TRP A 88 8.22 6.36 0.13
N ALA A 89 9.45 5.90 -0.06
CA ALA A 89 9.84 4.53 0.28
C ALA A 89 9.89 4.28 1.80
N MET A 90 10.03 5.33 2.62
CA MET A 90 9.95 5.21 4.09
C MET A 90 8.58 4.70 4.56
N TYR A 91 7.48 5.00 3.86
CA TYR A 91 6.16 4.44 4.18
C TYR A 91 6.13 2.93 3.95
N ILE A 92 6.69 2.47 2.82
CA ILE A 92 6.77 1.05 2.47
C ILE A 92 7.66 0.31 3.47
N TYR A 93 8.82 0.87 3.79
CA TYR A 93 9.72 0.34 4.79
C TYR A 93 9.05 0.25 6.17
N GLY A 94 8.31 1.29 6.57
CA GLY A 94 7.57 1.30 7.84
C GLY A 94 6.58 0.15 7.95
N ILE A 95 5.83 -0.14 6.89
CA ILE A 95 4.90 -1.28 6.83
C ILE A 95 5.66 -2.61 6.95
N CYS A 96 6.75 -2.80 6.21
CA CYS A 96 7.57 -4.01 6.30
C CYS A 96 8.07 -4.24 7.73
N ARG A 97 8.61 -3.20 8.36
CA ARG A 97 9.15 -3.27 9.73
C ARG A 97 8.06 -3.56 10.76
N GLU A 98 6.89 -2.97 10.62
CA GLU A 98 5.80 -3.18 11.56
C GLU A 98 5.21 -4.60 11.44
N ILE A 99 5.06 -5.14 10.23
CA ILE A 99 4.65 -6.52 10.02
C ILE A 99 5.66 -7.49 10.68
N ILE A 100 6.96 -7.28 10.45
CA ILE A 100 8.02 -8.09 11.07
C ILE A 100 7.95 -8.00 12.60
N LYS A 101 7.83 -6.80 13.16
CA LYS A 101 7.74 -6.57 14.60
C LYS A 101 6.57 -7.30 15.26
N ARG A 102 5.48 -7.52 14.53
CA ARG A 102 4.30 -8.26 14.98
C ARG A 102 4.39 -9.76 14.74
N GLY A 103 5.53 -10.26 14.25
CA GLY A 103 5.75 -11.68 14.00
C GLY A 103 5.28 -12.15 12.63
N GLY A 104 4.86 -11.25 11.75
CA GLY A 104 4.58 -11.57 10.37
C GLY A 104 5.84 -11.73 9.51
N ASN A 105 5.69 -12.35 8.37
CA ASN A 105 6.78 -12.60 7.43
C ASN A 105 6.84 -11.49 6.37
N VAL A 106 8.05 -11.05 6.05
CA VAL A 106 8.33 -10.16 4.91
C VAL A 106 9.64 -10.63 4.28
N GLY A 107 9.59 -11.01 3.02
CA GLY A 107 10.78 -11.26 2.21
C GLY A 107 11.07 -10.07 1.27
N GLY A 108 12.18 -10.14 0.55
CA GLY A 108 12.47 -9.17 -0.50
C GLY A 108 11.48 -9.28 -1.66
N PHE A 109 11.21 -8.15 -2.29
CA PHE A 109 10.28 -8.07 -3.42
C PHE A 109 10.68 -6.98 -4.40
N ASP A 110 10.21 -7.14 -5.63
CA ASP A 110 10.27 -6.14 -6.67
C ASP A 110 8.87 -5.53 -6.84
N ALA A 111 8.76 -4.21 -6.94
CA ALA A 111 7.49 -3.54 -7.08
C ALA A 111 7.57 -2.29 -7.99
N VAL A 112 6.49 -2.06 -8.74
CA VAL A 112 6.24 -0.80 -9.45
C VAL A 112 4.87 -0.30 -9.06
N PHE A 113 4.78 0.96 -8.65
CA PHE A 113 3.51 1.57 -8.28
C PHE A 113 3.27 2.92 -8.93
N ALA A 114 2.00 3.26 -9.02
CA ALA A 114 1.52 4.57 -9.43
C ALA A 114 0.19 4.88 -8.73
N GLY A 115 -0.16 6.15 -8.68
CA GLY A 115 -1.44 6.57 -8.13
C GLY A 115 -1.96 7.85 -8.75
N ASN A 116 -3.24 8.09 -8.57
CA ASN A 116 -3.89 9.33 -8.92
C ASN A 116 -4.52 10.04 -7.72
N VAL A 117 -4.13 9.64 -6.50
CA VAL A 117 -4.51 10.31 -5.25
C VAL A 117 -3.69 11.58 -5.11
N PRO A 118 -4.31 12.77 -5.10
CA PRO A 118 -3.60 14.04 -4.99
C PRO A 118 -2.81 14.12 -3.67
N THR A 119 -1.53 14.46 -3.78
CA THR A 119 -0.68 14.69 -2.61
C THR A 119 -0.99 16.05 -1.96
N GLY A 120 -1.02 16.09 -0.63
CA GLY A 120 -1.27 17.34 0.11
C GLY A 120 -2.72 17.85 0.12
N ALA A 121 -3.65 17.15 -0.51
CA ALA A 121 -5.06 17.55 -0.62
C ALA A 121 -5.97 16.93 0.48
N GLY A 122 -5.43 16.41 1.56
CA GLY A 122 -6.21 15.75 2.61
C GLY A 122 -6.78 14.37 2.23
N MET A 123 -6.46 13.86 1.03
CA MET A 123 -7.00 12.60 0.49
C MET A 123 -6.19 11.37 0.88
N SER A 124 -5.26 11.51 1.83
CA SER A 124 -4.51 10.42 2.45
C SER A 124 -3.75 9.52 1.46
N SER A 125 -2.98 10.10 0.53
CA SER A 125 -2.16 9.34 -0.43
C SER A 125 -1.16 8.40 0.26
N SER A 126 -0.54 8.81 1.37
CA SER A 126 0.36 7.97 2.16
C SER A 126 -0.36 6.75 2.74
N ALA A 127 -1.55 6.93 3.30
CA ALA A 127 -2.32 5.83 3.85
C ALA A 127 -2.83 4.86 2.76
N ALA A 128 -3.15 5.37 1.55
CA ALA A 128 -3.46 4.52 0.42
C ALA A 128 -2.25 3.68 -0.02
N LEU A 129 -1.05 4.30 -0.06
CA LEU A 129 0.20 3.61 -0.35
C LEU A 129 0.49 2.51 0.68
N GLU A 130 0.43 2.85 1.96
CA GLU A 130 0.63 1.92 3.07
C GLU A 130 -0.35 0.74 3.01
N SER A 131 -1.64 1.01 2.80
CA SER A 131 -2.68 -0.01 2.71
C SER A 131 -2.48 -0.93 1.50
N CYS A 132 -2.05 -0.37 0.37
CA CYS A 132 -1.79 -1.14 -0.85
C CYS A 132 -0.65 -2.14 -0.62
N PHE A 133 0.48 -1.68 -0.09
CA PHE A 133 1.63 -2.55 0.21
C PHE A 133 1.36 -3.51 1.37
N ALA A 134 0.68 -3.09 2.42
CA ALA A 134 0.31 -3.99 3.53
C ALA A 134 -0.55 -5.16 3.06
N THR A 135 -1.54 -4.89 2.19
CA THR A 135 -2.38 -5.93 1.59
C THR A 135 -1.56 -6.88 0.72
N ALA A 136 -0.68 -6.34 -0.12
CA ALA A 136 0.18 -7.13 -0.99
C ALA A 136 1.13 -8.03 -0.20
N ILE A 137 1.79 -7.50 0.83
CA ILE A 137 2.72 -8.24 1.69
C ILE A 137 2.00 -9.33 2.47
N ASN A 138 0.79 -9.04 2.98
CA ASN A 138 -0.02 -10.04 3.67
C ASN A 138 -0.39 -11.22 2.76
N ASP A 139 -0.78 -10.94 1.53
CA ASP A 139 -1.11 -11.98 0.55
C ASP A 139 0.12 -12.81 0.15
N LEU A 140 1.23 -12.15 -0.17
CA LEU A 140 2.42 -12.78 -0.73
C LEU A 140 3.26 -13.55 0.29
N PHE A 141 3.31 -13.11 1.55
CA PHE A 141 4.21 -13.66 2.56
C PHE A 141 3.52 -14.23 3.79
N ASN A 142 2.22 -13.96 3.98
CA ASN A 142 1.47 -14.37 5.17
C ASN A 142 0.14 -15.09 4.85
N ASN A 143 -0.08 -15.54 3.63
CA ASN A 143 -1.30 -16.26 3.20
C ASN A 143 -2.61 -15.56 3.57
N ASN A 144 -2.61 -14.22 3.67
CA ASN A 144 -3.72 -13.41 4.18
C ASN A 144 -4.15 -13.72 5.63
N GLU A 145 -3.26 -14.27 6.45
CA GLU A 145 -3.56 -14.65 7.85
C GLU A 145 -3.52 -13.45 8.81
N ILE A 146 -2.82 -12.35 8.45
CA ILE A 146 -2.86 -11.13 9.27
C ILE A 146 -4.22 -10.46 9.09
N GLU A 147 -4.95 -10.27 10.19
CA GLU A 147 -6.26 -9.64 10.14
C GLU A 147 -6.17 -8.21 9.58
N LYS A 148 -7.15 -7.83 8.77
CA LYS A 148 -7.17 -6.50 8.11
C LYS A 148 -7.13 -5.35 9.10
N PHE A 149 -7.68 -5.54 10.30
CA PHE A 149 -7.62 -4.57 11.39
C PHE A 149 -6.19 -4.39 11.90
N GLU A 150 -5.42 -5.47 12.00
CA GLU A 150 -4.01 -5.44 12.41
C GLU A 150 -3.11 -4.79 11.36
N LEU A 151 -3.40 -5.01 10.08
CA LEU A 151 -2.71 -4.32 8.96
C LEU A 151 -2.99 -2.80 8.95
N ALA A 152 -4.13 -2.40 9.51
CA ALA A 152 -4.52 -1.00 9.62
C ALA A 152 -3.82 -0.23 10.73
N TRP A 153 -3.29 -0.94 11.72
CA TRP A 153 -2.67 -0.36 12.93
C TRP A 153 -1.21 0.11 12.76
N PRO A 154 -0.40 -0.33 11.77
CA PRO A 154 1.06 -0.17 11.76
C PRO A 154 1.58 1.26 11.69
N ALA A 155 0.89 2.11 11.01
CA ALA A 155 1.37 3.49 10.96
C ALA A 155 0.98 4.21 12.24
N ALA A 156 1.88 4.29 13.16
CA ALA A 156 1.87 4.88 14.49
C ALA A 156 1.25 6.30 14.63
N THR A 157 0.35 6.65 13.73
CA THR A 157 -0.50 7.82 13.85
C THR A 157 -1.97 7.41 13.70
N PRO A 158 -2.87 7.97 14.50
CA PRO A 158 -4.32 7.74 14.42
C PRO A 158 -4.93 7.90 13.02
N ARG A 159 -4.24 8.58 12.12
CA ARG A 159 -4.65 8.84 10.74
C ARG A 159 -4.76 7.60 9.86
N THR A 160 -3.98 6.56 10.14
CA THR A 160 -3.86 5.38 9.26
C THR A 160 -4.92 4.33 9.55
N ILE A 161 -5.40 4.22 10.78
CA ILE A 161 -6.43 3.26 11.20
C ILE A 161 -7.70 3.38 10.33
N ILE A 162 -8.11 4.60 10.04
CA ILE A 162 -9.34 4.89 9.28
C ILE A 162 -9.19 4.56 7.80
N ALA A 163 -8.02 4.81 7.22
CA ALA A 163 -7.77 4.53 5.81
C ALA A 163 -7.80 3.03 5.50
N ALA A 164 -7.25 2.21 6.38
CA ALA A 164 -7.20 0.77 6.17
C ALA A 164 -8.54 0.07 6.44
N GLN A 165 -9.36 0.55 7.38
CA GLN A 165 -10.74 0.07 7.55
C GLN A 165 -11.56 0.32 6.28
N THR A 166 -11.39 1.46 5.64
CA THR A 166 -12.10 1.80 4.41
C THR A 166 -11.56 1.01 3.22
N ALA A 167 -10.25 0.81 3.11
CA ALA A 167 -9.62 -0.02 2.09
C ALA A 167 -10.05 -1.50 2.20
N ALA A 168 -10.18 -2.05 3.41
CA ALA A 168 -10.64 -3.40 3.63
C ALA A 168 -12.09 -3.65 3.15
N LEU A 169 -12.98 -2.68 3.33
CA LEU A 169 -14.35 -2.71 2.81
C LEU A 169 -14.38 -2.69 1.27
N TRP A 170 -13.51 -1.90 0.64
CA TRP A 170 -13.47 -1.78 -0.81
C TRP A 170 -12.79 -2.95 -1.52
N THR A 171 -11.79 -3.57 -0.93
CA THR A 171 -11.18 -4.79 -1.50
C THR A 171 -12.21 -5.93 -1.57
N SER A 172 -13.11 -6.02 -0.59
CA SER A 172 -14.24 -6.94 -0.60
C SER A 172 -15.26 -6.60 -1.70
N LEU A 173 -15.59 -5.32 -1.88
CA LEU A 173 -16.51 -4.84 -2.93
C LEU A 173 -15.90 -4.99 -4.34
N TYR A 174 -14.61 -4.71 -4.53
CA TYR A 174 -13.94 -4.85 -5.82
C TYR A 174 -13.82 -6.32 -6.25
N ARG A 175 -13.54 -7.24 -5.32
CA ARG A 175 -13.61 -8.69 -5.60
C ARG A 175 -15.02 -9.13 -6.03
N SER A 176 -16.06 -8.60 -5.40
CA SER A 176 -17.45 -8.93 -5.76
C SER A 176 -17.89 -8.32 -7.09
N LEU A 177 -17.36 -7.18 -7.48
CA LEU A 177 -17.61 -6.53 -8.77
C LEU A 177 -16.81 -7.18 -9.90
N ALA A 178 -15.54 -7.51 -9.69
CA ALA A 178 -14.71 -8.20 -10.66
C ALA A 178 -15.23 -9.63 -10.98
N ALA A 179 -15.83 -10.30 -10.00
CA ALA A 179 -16.47 -11.60 -10.18
C ALA A 179 -17.82 -11.53 -10.95
N ARG A 180 -18.38 -10.34 -11.18
CA ARG A 180 -19.63 -10.13 -11.93
C ARG A 180 -19.41 -9.68 -13.37
N THR A 181 -18.17 -9.44 -13.77
CA THR A 181 -17.78 -8.98 -15.12
C THR A 181 -16.99 -10.03 -15.91
N THR A 182 -16.93 -11.27 -15.45
CA THR A 182 -16.59 -12.48 -16.18
C THR A 182 -17.86 -13.33 -16.31
#